data_6bb473103beedb26ec1723e30be5819a
#
_entry.id   6bb473103beedb26ec1723e30be5819a
#
_cell.length_a   1.000
_cell.length_b   1.000
_cell.length_c   1.000
_cell.angle_alpha   90.00
_cell.angle_beta   90.00
_cell.angle_gamma   90.00
#
_symmetry.space_group_name_H-M   'P 1'
#
loop_
_entity.id
_entity.type
_entity.pdbx_description
1 polymer ?
#
loop_
_entity_poly.entity_id
_entity_poly.type
_entity_poly.pdbx_seq_one_letter_code
_entity_poly.pdbx_strand_id
1 'polypeptide(L)'
;SGSTGTPFTVVQDKRKRSRVIAELKLFGELCGYKSHEKMAFLRVLSEKTRKKRYIEFIENIYRLDTSSLNNESLERINNFIRSKRVQAILSYSSTLELLARFIQDNNYTSRDYNVRSVIAGGEALDIETRRRLKDVFGERCMVVSRYSNQEMGILAQDTGENSKFILNHGSYYFECLKIDSDEPAEMGEVGRLVITDLFNYAFPMIRYDTGDLGIIEKDDNHQWPVLKEIYGKQQDVIYSTKGEPVSPFSIAIYMWQVKGVSQWQFIQETESEYILKINGKQNRDLDKIVELMRNLLGKDANITINYVDEIPVLASNKQRRTVCKIQKS
;
A
#
# COMPACT_ATOMS: atom_id res chain seq x y z
N SER A 1 -1.42 2.64 -15.79
CA SER A 1 -2.25 1.95 -14.84
C SER A 1 -2.57 2.84 -13.67
N GLY A 2 -2.87 3.87 -13.60
CA GLY A 2 -2.99 4.60 -12.34
C GLY A 2 -4.34 5.23 -12.15
N SER A 3 -4.48 5.81 -11.02
CA SER A 3 -5.54 6.71 -10.63
C SER A 3 -5.64 7.97 -11.52
N THR A 4 -4.74 8.16 -12.49
CA THR A 4 -4.47 9.46 -13.10
C THR A 4 -4.73 9.60 -14.57
N GLY A 5 -5.05 8.57 -15.32
CA GLY A 5 -5.19 8.81 -16.73
C GLY A 5 -5.23 7.62 -17.65
N THR A 6 -4.92 7.88 -18.91
CA THR A 6 -4.92 6.88 -19.98
C THR A 6 -3.86 5.81 -19.70
N PRO A 7 -4.24 4.53 -19.68
CA PRO A 7 -3.28 3.45 -19.50
C PRO A 7 -2.25 3.45 -20.63
N PHE A 8 -0.99 3.30 -20.31
CA PHE A 8 0.05 3.05 -21.30
C PHE A 8 0.56 1.61 -21.21
N THR A 9 1.11 1.12 -22.30
CA THR A 9 1.60 -0.25 -22.40
C THR A 9 3.11 -0.25 -22.26
N VAL A 10 3.63 -1.08 -21.36
CA VAL A 10 5.07 -1.33 -21.20
C VAL A 10 5.39 -2.72 -21.71
N VAL A 11 6.35 -2.81 -22.62
CA VAL A 11 6.88 -4.08 -23.12
C VAL A 11 8.05 -4.51 -22.24
N GLN A 12 8.04 -5.77 -21.82
CA GLN A 12 9.14 -6.36 -21.05
C GLN A 12 9.80 -7.48 -21.87
N ASP A 13 11.11 -7.40 -22.04
CA ASP A 13 11.89 -8.47 -22.67
C ASP A 13 12.10 -9.67 -21.74
N LYS A 14 12.71 -10.74 -22.26
CA LYS A 14 12.97 -11.96 -21.49
C LYS A 14 13.92 -11.70 -20.31
N ARG A 15 14.89 -10.79 -20.47
CA ARG A 15 15.85 -10.43 -19.45
C ARG A 15 15.17 -9.76 -18.26
N LYS A 16 14.30 -8.76 -18.53
CA LYS A 16 13.48 -8.11 -17.52
C LYS A 16 12.56 -9.08 -16.80
N ARG A 17 11.90 -9.97 -17.51
CA ARG A 17 11.03 -11.01 -16.93
C ARG A 17 11.79 -11.93 -15.98
N SER A 18 12.99 -12.40 -16.38
CA SER A 18 13.83 -13.22 -15.51
C SER A 18 14.27 -12.45 -14.26
N ARG A 19 14.57 -11.16 -14.42
CA ARG A 19 14.96 -10.30 -13.31
C ARG A 19 13.82 -10.14 -12.30
N VAL A 20 12.60 -9.86 -12.77
CA VAL A 20 11.41 -9.76 -11.90
C VAL A 20 11.17 -11.05 -11.11
N ILE A 21 11.38 -12.22 -11.73
CA ILE A 21 11.27 -13.51 -11.02
C ILE A 21 12.33 -13.61 -9.91
N ALA A 22 13.58 -13.20 -10.18
CA ALA A 22 14.63 -13.21 -9.18
C ALA A 22 14.33 -12.24 -8.01
N GLU A 23 13.79 -11.04 -8.32
CA GLU A 23 13.35 -10.07 -7.34
C GLU A 23 12.22 -10.60 -6.44
N LEU A 24 11.21 -11.24 -7.06
CA LEU A 24 10.11 -11.84 -6.31
C LEU A 24 10.61 -12.91 -5.32
N LYS A 25 11.62 -13.69 -5.71
CA LYS A 25 12.25 -14.69 -4.82
C LYS A 25 13.04 -14.01 -3.70
N LEU A 26 13.93 -13.09 -4.04
CA LEU A 26 14.77 -12.38 -3.07
C LEU A 26 13.92 -11.64 -2.03
N PHE A 27 13.01 -10.78 -2.46
CA PHE A 27 12.14 -10.04 -1.55
C PHE A 27 11.13 -10.93 -0.82
N GLY A 28 10.80 -12.09 -1.37
CA GLY A 28 10.05 -13.13 -0.68
C GLY A 28 10.87 -13.72 0.47
N GLU A 29 12.11 -14.12 0.21
CA GLU A 29 13.01 -14.69 1.22
C GLU A 29 13.32 -13.70 2.35
N LEU A 30 13.50 -12.42 2.03
CA LEU A 30 13.69 -11.35 3.03
C LEU A 30 12.51 -11.20 3.99
N CYS A 31 11.31 -11.64 3.62
CA CYS A 31 10.15 -11.66 4.52
C CYS A 31 9.74 -13.07 4.96
N GLY A 32 10.64 -14.04 4.88
CA GLY A 32 10.44 -15.41 5.37
C GLY A 32 9.61 -16.32 4.46
N TYR A 33 9.24 -15.89 3.25
CA TYR A 33 8.61 -16.71 2.24
C TYR A 33 9.66 -17.43 1.39
N LYS A 34 9.69 -18.75 1.42
CA LYS A 34 10.59 -19.54 0.58
C LYS A 34 9.92 -19.88 -0.74
N SER A 35 10.70 -19.88 -1.81
CA SER A 35 10.22 -20.29 -3.14
C SER A 35 9.53 -21.65 -3.09
N HIS A 36 8.41 -21.76 -3.79
CA HIS A 36 7.53 -22.96 -3.84
C HIS A 36 6.75 -23.27 -2.55
N GLU A 37 6.81 -22.47 -1.52
CA GLU A 37 5.83 -22.54 -0.44
C GLU A 37 4.47 -22.06 -0.95
N LYS A 38 3.39 -22.49 -0.30
CA LYS A 38 2.03 -22.13 -0.72
C LYS A 38 1.73 -20.68 -0.41
N MET A 39 1.44 -19.92 -1.45
CA MET A 39 1.04 -18.51 -1.33
C MET A 39 -0.42 -18.33 -1.74
N ALA A 40 -1.19 -17.64 -0.94
CA ALA A 40 -2.48 -17.08 -1.33
C ALA A 40 -2.29 -15.65 -1.85
N PHE A 41 -2.59 -15.43 -3.13
CA PHE A 41 -2.57 -14.13 -3.73
C PHE A 41 -4.02 -13.59 -3.85
N LEU A 42 -4.39 -12.72 -2.94
CA LEU A 42 -5.73 -12.14 -2.87
C LEU A 42 -5.78 -10.90 -3.76
N ARG A 43 -6.61 -10.91 -4.78
CA ARG A 43 -6.76 -9.80 -5.72
C ARG A 43 -8.06 -9.89 -6.50
N VAL A 44 -8.51 -8.79 -7.06
CA VAL A 44 -9.58 -8.80 -8.06
C VAL A 44 -9.11 -9.58 -9.30
N LEU A 45 -9.85 -10.59 -9.69
CA LEU A 45 -9.54 -11.44 -10.84
C LEU A 45 -10.36 -11.02 -12.05
N SER A 46 -9.67 -10.68 -13.11
CA SER A 46 -10.25 -10.57 -14.46
C SER A 46 -9.95 -11.83 -15.28
N GLU A 47 -10.62 -12.01 -16.41
CA GLU A 47 -10.31 -13.12 -17.33
C GLU A 47 -8.84 -13.15 -17.73
N LYS A 48 -8.21 -11.97 -17.92
CA LYS A 48 -6.79 -11.85 -18.28
C LYS A 48 -5.84 -12.21 -17.15
N THR A 49 -6.25 -12.08 -15.89
CA THR A 49 -5.39 -12.32 -14.72
C THR A 49 -5.64 -13.68 -14.07
N ARG A 50 -6.72 -14.36 -14.47
CA ARG A 50 -7.01 -15.73 -14.01
C ARG A 50 -6.08 -16.72 -14.68
N LYS A 51 -5.38 -17.51 -13.87
CA LYS A 51 -4.52 -18.60 -14.36
C LYS A 51 -5.23 -19.95 -14.31
N LYS A 52 -4.80 -20.87 -15.17
CA LYS A 52 -5.29 -22.24 -15.12
C LYS A 52 -4.81 -22.95 -13.84
N ARG A 53 -5.65 -23.79 -13.24
CA ARG A 53 -5.38 -24.47 -11.97
C ARG A 53 -4.05 -25.24 -11.94
N TYR A 54 -3.65 -25.86 -13.04
CA TYR A 54 -2.39 -26.58 -13.10
C TYR A 54 -1.18 -25.65 -13.00
N ILE A 55 -1.27 -24.40 -13.51
CA ILE A 55 -0.22 -23.38 -13.39
C ILE A 55 -0.11 -22.94 -11.93
N GLU A 56 -1.24 -22.69 -11.26
CA GLU A 56 -1.25 -22.35 -9.84
C GLU A 56 -0.65 -23.46 -8.97
N PHE A 57 -0.92 -24.71 -9.33
CA PHE A 57 -0.34 -25.86 -8.65
C PHE A 57 1.18 -25.94 -8.84
N ILE A 58 1.69 -25.73 -10.07
CA ILE A 58 3.13 -25.72 -10.36
C ILE A 58 3.83 -24.55 -9.66
N GLU A 59 3.22 -23.35 -9.71
CA GLU A 59 3.75 -22.15 -9.05
C GLU A 59 3.60 -22.20 -7.52
N ASN A 60 2.69 -23.02 -7.00
CA ASN A 60 2.21 -23.03 -5.62
C ASN A 60 1.64 -21.66 -5.17
N ILE A 61 1.14 -20.86 -6.14
CA ILE A 61 0.54 -19.55 -5.93
C ILE A 61 -0.93 -19.61 -6.34
N TYR A 62 -1.81 -19.54 -5.36
CA TYR A 62 -3.26 -19.63 -5.52
C TYR A 62 -3.88 -18.25 -5.54
N ARG A 63 -4.56 -17.91 -6.63
CA ARG A 63 -5.19 -16.61 -6.81
C ARG A 63 -6.63 -16.67 -6.34
N LEU A 64 -6.95 -15.94 -5.30
CA LEU A 64 -8.28 -15.88 -4.71
C LEU A 64 -8.92 -14.52 -5.05
N ASP A 65 -10.14 -14.58 -5.55
CA ASP A 65 -10.86 -13.39 -5.99
C ASP A 65 -11.37 -12.58 -4.80
N THR A 66 -11.09 -11.28 -4.85
CA THR A 66 -11.50 -10.28 -3.88
C THR A 66 -12.42 -9.21 -4.48
N SER A 67 -13.08 -9.51 -5.59
CA SER A 67 -14.07 -8.61 -6.20
C SER A 67 -15.27 -8.34 -5.28
N SER A 68 -15.54 -9.25 -4.36
CA SER A 68 -16.47 -9.08 -3.25
C SER A 68 -15.78 -9.51 -1.95
N LEU A 69 -15.90 -8.69 -0.91
CA LEU A 69 -15.34 -8.95 0.42
C LEU A 69 -16.43 -9.01 1.50
N ASN A 70 -17.59 -9.57 1.14
CA ASN A 70 -18.63 -9.90 2.11
C ASN A 70 -18.20 -11.09 3.00
N ASN A 71 -18.96 -11.35 4.07
CA ASN A 71 -18.63 -12.41 5.04
C ASN A 71 -18.46 -13.78 4.39
N GLU A 72 -19.29 -14.14 3.41
CA GLU A 72 -19.19 -15.42 2.70
C GLU A 72 -17.88 -15.54 1.92
N SER A 73 -17.43 -14.46 1.27
CA SER A 73 -16.17 -14.42 0.53
C SER A 73 -14.96 -14.47 1.47
N LEU A 74 -15.02 -13.74 2.59
CA LEU A 74 -13.98 -13.78 3.62
C LEU A 74 -13.89 -15.16 4.27
N GLU A 75 -15.01 -15.81 4.51
CA GLU A 75 -15.03 -17.18 5.03
C GLU A 75 -14.41 -18.18 4.05
N ARG A 76 -14.74 -18.10 2.75
CA ARG A 76 -14.10 -18.94 1.71
C ARG A 76 -12.60 -18.73 1.66
N ILE A 77 -12.12 -17.47 1.72
CA ILE A 77 -10.69 -17.15 1.74
C ILE A 77 -10.04 -17.72 3.00
N ASN A 78 -10.64 -17.50 4.17
CA ASN A 78 -10.14 -18.02 5.45
C ASN A 78 -10.06 -19.55 5.45
N ASN A 79 -11.11 -20.23 5.03
CA ASN A 79 -11.15 -21.70 4.94
C ASN A 79 -10.10 -22.25 3.96
N PHE A 80 -9.84 -21.54 2.86
CA PHE A 80 -8.78 -21.91 1.93
C PHE A 80 -7.40 -21.77 2.60
N ILE A 81 -7.10 -20.65 3.25
CA ILE A 81 -5.81 -20.42 3.91
C ILE A 81 -5.52 -21.52 4.94
N ARG A 82 -6.52 -21.87 5.74
CA ARG A 82 -6.42 -22.91 6.79
C ARG A 82 -6.26 -24.31 6.17
N SER A 83 -7.21 -24.73 5.33
CA SER A 83 -7.25 -26.10 4.79
C SER A 83 -6.06 -26.41 3.89
N LYS A 84 -5.55 -25.44 3.14
CA LYS A 84 -4.37 -25.59 2.29
C LYS A 84 -3.06 -25.39 3.03
N ARG A 85 -3.11 -24.96 4.31
CA ARG A 85 -1.93 -24.65 5.13
C ARG A 85 -1.02 -23.66 4.40
N VAL A 86 -1.58 -22.54 3.99
CA VAL A 86 -0.88 -21.46 3.28
C VAL A 86 0.22 -20.89 4.16
N GLN A 87 1.41 -20.65 3.59
CA GLN A 87 2.57 -20.09 4.30
C GLN A 87 2.75 -18.59 4.06
N ALA A 88 2.28 -18.07 2.93
CA ALA A 88 2.37 -16.65 2.62
C ALA A 88 1.07 -16.09 2.06
N ILE A 89 0.78 -14.84 2.38
CA ILE A 89 -0.36 -14.10 1.83
C ILE A 89 0.17 -12.83 1.18
N LEU A 90 -0.23 -12.56 -0.07
CA LEU A 90 0.02 -11.32 -0.78
C LEU A 90 -1.31 -10.66 -1.11
N SER A 91 -1.52 -9.41 -0.71
CA SER A 91 -2.76 -8.69 -0.97
C SER A 91 -2.62 -7.18 -0.84
N TYR A 92 -3.71 -6.45 -1.10
CA TYR A 92 -3.88 -5.06 -0.70
C TYR A 92 -4.05 -4.94 0.81
N SER A 93 -3.54 -3.84 1.40
CA SER A 93 -3.65 -3.58 2.84
C SER A 93 -5.09 -3.56 3.33
N SER A 94 -6.00 -2.93 2.59
CA SER A 94 -7.43 -2.90 2.92
C SER A 94 -8.08 -4.28 2.94
N THR A 95 -7.72 -5.15 2.02
CA THR A 95 -8.20 -6.55 2.01
C THR A 95 -7.66 -7.34 3.20
N LEU A 96 -6.39 -7.14 3.54
CA LEU A 96 -5.76 -7.79 4.70
C LEU A 96 -6.40 -7.33 6.02
N GLU A 97 -6.73 -6.05 6.13
CA GLU A 97 -7.43 -5.50 7.29
C GLU A 97 -8.79 -6.17 7.49
N LEU A 98 -9.61 -6.25 6.42
CA LEU A 98 -10.92 -6.89 6.47
C LEU A 98 -10.82 -8.37 6.82
N LEU A 99 -9.85 -9.08 6.23
CA LEU A 99 -9.61 -10.49 6.53
C LEU A 99 -9.19 -10.69 8.00
N ALA A 100 -8.31 -9.84 8.51
CA ALA A 100 -7.85 -9.95 9.90
C ALA A 100 -8.99 -9.66 10.90
N ARG A 101 -9.83 -8.66 10.63
CA ARG A 101 -11.05 -8.41 11.43
C ARG A 101 -11.98 -9.59 11.41
N PHE A 102 -12.29 -10.14 10.22
CA PHE A 102 -13.14 -11.32 10.09
C PHE A 102 -12.61 -12.51 10.91
N ILE A 103 -11.30 -12.74 10.87
CA ILE A 103 -10.65 -13.82 11.63
C ILE A 103 -10.83 -13.61 13.14
N GLN A 104 -10.62 -12.39 13.63
CA GLN A 104 -10.80 -12.04 15.04
C GLN A 104 -12.26 -12.17 15.49
N ASP A 105 -13.20 -11.64 14.71
CA ASP A 105 -14.64 -11.66 15.02
C ASP A 105 -15.19 -13.11 15.06
N ASN A 106 -14.57 -14.04 14.35
CA ASN A 106 -14.94 -15.45 14.36
C ASN A 106 -14.08 -16.31 15.32
N ASN A 107 -13.31 -15.68 16.22
CA ASN A 107 -12.51 -16.32 17.26
C ASN A 107 -11.47 -17.34 16.77
N TYR A 108 -10.97 -17.22 15.54
CA TYR A 108 -9.83 -17.99 15.09
C TYR A 108 -8.54 -17.46 15.70
N THR A 109 -7.60 -18.36 15.94
CA THR A 109 -6.32 -18.06 16.60
C THR A 109 -5.14 -18.41 15.70
N SER A 110 -3.94 -17.94 16.03
CA SER A 110 -2.73 -18.22 15.29
C SER A 110 -2.42 -19.73 15.13
N ARG A 111 -2.97 -20.57 16.01
CA ARG A 111 -2.82 -22.04 15.94
C ARG A 111 -3.56 -22.65 14.76
N ASP A 112 -4.56 -21.97 14.22
CA ASP A 112 -5.35 -22.41 13.08
C ASP A 112 -4.63 -22.20 11.75
N TYR A 113 -3.49 -21.49 11.75
CA TYR A 113 -2.79 -21.06 10.54
C TYR A 113 -1.35 -21.56 10.49
N ASN A 114 -0.81 -21.58 9.28
CA ASN A 114 0.60 -21.86 9.02
C ASN A 114 1.28 -20.67 8.30
N VAL A 115 0.65 -19.49 8.39
CA VAL A 115 1.10 -18.27 7.72
C VAL A 115 2.33 -17.73 8.45
N ARG A 116 3.43 -17.53 7.70
CA ARG A 116 4.69 -17.00 8.20
C ARG A 116 5.02 -15.64 7.59
N SER A 117 4.40 -15.32 6.46
CA SER A 117 4.63 -14.07 5.73
C SER A 117 3.31 -13.47 5.26
N VAL A 118 3.12 -12.20 5.54
CA VAL A 118 2.05 -11.39 4.95
C VAL A 118 2.68 -10.21 4.24
N ILE A 119 2.43 -10.10 2.94
CA ILE A 119 2.97 -9.06 2.07
C ILE A 119 1.83 -8.13 1.67
N ALA A 120 1.82 -6.94 2.20
CA ALA A 120 0.89 -5.89 1.82
C ALA A 120 1.45 -5.08 0.66
N GLY A 121 0.70 -4.91 -0.42
CA GLY A 121 1.15 -4.16 -1.59
C GLY A 121 0.07 -3.26 -2.18
N GLY A 122 0.49 -2.28 -2.96
CA GLY A 122 -0.41 -1.40 -3.71
C GLY A 122 -1.16 -0.34 -2.89
N GLU A 123 -1.10 -0.40 -1.58
CA GLU A 123 -1.65 0.56 -0.62
C GLU A 123 -0.71 0.66 0.59
N ALA A 124 -0.74 1.78 1.30
CA ALA A 124 0.01 1.90 2.54
C ALA A 124 -0.48 0.90 3.58
N LEU A 125 0.46 0.23 4.24
CA LEU A 125 0.17 -0.65 5.37
C LEU A 125 0.32 0.15 6.66
N ASP A 126 -0.78 0.32 7.37
CA ASP A 126 -0.79 1.02 8.64
C ASP A 126 -0.34 0.14 9.82
N ILE A 127 0.10 0.79 10.90
CA ILE A 127 0.62 0.13 12.09
C ILE A 127 -0.44 -0.77 12.75
N GLU A 128 -1.69 -0.31 12.80
CA GLU A 128 -2.77 -1.06 13.45
C GLU A 128 -3.14 -2.32 12.66
N THR A 129 -3.23 -2.21 11.33
CA THR A 129 -3.41 -3.37 10.46
C THR A 129 -2.25 -4.35 10.58
N ARG A 130 -1.01 -3.84 10.64
CA ARG A 130 0.19 -4.69 10.85
C ARG A 130 0.12 -5.42 12.19
N ARG A 131 -0.22 -4.72 13.27
CA ARG A 131 -0.37 -5.30 14.61
C ARG A 131 -1.45 -6.38 14.61
N ARG A 132 -2.62 -6.06 14.06
CA ARG A 132 -3.75 -7.00 13.95
C ARG A 132 -3.39 -8.28 13.18
N LEU A 133 -2.65 -8.15 12.10
CA LEU A 133 -2.16 -9.30 11.32
C LEU A 133 -1.19 -10.17 12.14
N LYS A 134 -0.32 -9.57 12.97
CA LYS A 134 0.54 -10.30 13.91
C LYS A 134 -0.29 -10.99 15.00
N ASP A 135 -1.30 -10.33 15.57
CA ASP A 135 -2.20 -10.92 16.55
C ASP A 135 -2.90 -12.18 15.98
N VAL A 136 -3.34 -12.11 14.72
CA VAL A 136 -4.07 -13.19 14.04
C VAL A 136 -3.16 -14.34 13.65
N PHE A 137 -2.02 -14.07 13.01
CA PHE A 137 -1.13 -15.11 12.47
C PHE A 137 0.02 -15.47 13.40
N GLY A 138 0.19 -14.76 14.49
CA GLY A 138 1.20 -14.94 15.53
C GLY A 138 2.41 -13.99 15.35
N GLU A 139 3.07 -13.69 16.46
CA GLU A 139 4.19 -12.74 16.54
C GLU A 139 5.38 -13.08 15.61
N ARG A 140 5.55 -14.35 15.27
CA ARG A 140 6.60 -14.80 14.34
C ARG A 140 6.26 -14.57 12.87
N CYS A 141 5.02 -14.17 12.56
CA CYS A 141 4.62 -13.85 11.22
C CYS A 141 5.25 -12.52 10.79
N MET A 142 6.04 -12.54 9.72
CA MET A 142 6.57 -11.32 9.13
C MET A 142 5.49 -10.63 8.31
N VAL A 143 5.13 -9.41 8.73
CA VAL A 143 4.15 -8.59 8.02
C VAL A 143 4.90 -7.41 7.41
N VAL A 144 5.00 -7.38 6.08
CA VAL A 144 5.79 -6.40 5.34
C VAL A 144 4.93 -5.57 4.39
N SER A 145 5.35 -4.33 4.16
CA SER A 145 4.82 -3.47 3.11
C SER A 145 5.75 -3.48 1.91
N ARG A 146 5.17 -3.64 0.70
CA ARG A 146 5.91 -3.69 -0.56
C ARG A 146 5.49 -2.55 -1.46
N TYR A 147 6.45 -1.72 -1.83
CA TYR A 147 6.30 -0.71 -2.87
C TYR A 147 6.63 -1.33 -4.22
N SER A 148 5.66 -1.37 -5.10
CA SER A 148 5.80 -1.95 -6.44
C SER A 148 4.80 -1.34 -7.41
N ASN A 149 5.13 -1.34 -8.69
CA ASN A 149 4.22 -0.95 -9.76
C ASN A 149 4.21 -2.02 -10.87
N GLN A 150 3.25 -1.92 -11.78
CA GLN A 150 3.11 -2.87 -12.88
C GLN A 150 4.17 -2.67 -13.97
N GLU A 151 4.66 -1.46 -14.09
CA GLU A 151 5.58 -1.02 -15.13
C GLU A 151 6.98 -1.60 -14.92
N MET A 152 7.45 -1.61 -13.67
CA MET A 152 8.82 -1.98 -13.33
C MET A 152 8.91 -3.26 -12.51
N GLY A 153 8.06 -3.45 -11.51
CA GLY A 153 8.11 -4.57 -10.57
C GLY A 153 8.28 -4.10 -9.12
N ILE A 154 9.11 -4.81 -8.34
CA ILE A 154 9.36 -4.48 -6.93
C ILE A 154 10.40 -3.37 -6.83
N LEU A 155 9.99 -2.22 -6.32
CA LEU A 155 10.85 -1.06 -6.13
C LEU A 155 11.49 -1.04 -4.75
N ALA A 156 10.70 -1.38 -3.70
CA ALA A 156 11.18 -1.44 -2.33
C ALA A 156 10.27 -2.33 -1.47
N GLN A 157 10.80 -2.75 -0.33
CA GLN A 157 10.03 -3.50 0.68
C GLN A 157 10.59 -3.18 2.06
N ASP A 158 9.71 -3.04 3.07
CA ASP A 158 10.16 -2.90 4.44
C ASP A 158 10.57 -4.24 5.06
N THR A 159 11.18 -4.19 6.23
CA THR A 159 11.66 -5.37 6.96
C THR A 159 10.65 -5.91 7.97
N GLY A 160 9.47 -5.30 8.07
CA GLY A 160 8.44 -5.67 9.03
C GLY A 160 8.64 -5.11 10.44
N GLU A 161 9.85 -4.72 10.82
CA GLU A 161 10.17 -4.18 12.16
C GLU A 161 10.22 -2.65 12.15
N ASN A 162 10.83 -2.08 11.11
CA ASN A 162 10.92 -0.64 10.91
C ASN A 162 10.09 -0.24 9.69
N SER A 163 9.50 0.94 9.71
CA SER A 163 8.75 1.47 8.56
C SER A 163 9.62 1.80 7.34
N LYS A 164 10.95 1.70 7.44
CA LYS A 164 11.89 1.99 6.37
C LYS A 164 11.90 0.88 5.33
N PHE A 165 11.94 1.27 4.06
CA PHE A 165 11.95 0.36 2.93
C PHE A 165 13.36 0.20 2.38
N ILE A 166 13.78 -1.04 2.20
CA ILE A 166 14.99 -1.39 1.44
C ILE A 166 14.69 -1.20 -0.04
N LEU A 167 15.40 -0.27 -0.67
CA LEU A 167 15.30 0.01 -2.09
C LEU A 167 15.96 -1.10 -2.93
N ASN A 168 15.34 -1.45 -4.05
CA ASN A 168 15.88 -2.45 -4.98
C ASN A 168 16.98 -1.86 -5.87
N HIS A 169 18.08 -1.41 -5.25
CA HIS A 169 19.25 -0.85 -5.96
C HIS A 169 19.90 -1.83 -6.94
N GLY A 170 19.68 -3.12 -6.77
CA GLY A 170 20.17 -4.13 -7.71
C GLY A 170 19.50 -4.08 -9.07
N SER A 171 18.36 -3.42 -9.21
CA SER A 171 17.58 -3.38 -10.46
C SER A 171 17.26 -1.99 -10.93
N TYR A 172 17.32 -1.00 -10.03
CA TYR A 172 16.91 0.36 -10.32
C TYR A 172 17.89 1.37 -9.74
N TYR A 173 18.01 2.49 -10.46
CA TYR A 173 18.61 3.70 -9.95
C TYR A 173 17.51 4.63 -9.48
N PHE A 174 17.61 5.09 -8.23
CA PHE A 174 16.59 5.93 -7.58
C PHE A 174 17.10 7.36 -7.44
N GLU A 175 16.25 8.29 -7.79
CA GLU A 175 16.43 9.72 -7.58
C GLU A 175 15.25 10.23 -6.74
N CYS A 176 15.52 11.14 -5.81
CA CYS A 176 14.51 11.94 -5.14
C CYS A 176 14.68 13.36 -5.63
N LEU A 177 13.71 13.91 -6.35
CA LEU A 177 13.76 15.26 -6.91
C LEU A 177 12.82 16.17 -6.14
N LYS A 178 13.15 17.46 -6.10
CA LYS A 178 12.25 18.46 -5.52
C LYS A 178 10.87 18.39 -6.17
N ILE A 179 9.84 18.80 -5.43
CA ILE A 179 8.43 18.67 -5.88
C ILE A 179 8.20 19.53 -7.14
N ASP A 180 8.77 20.73 -7.16
CA ASP A 180 8.49 21.75 -8.18
C ASP A 180 9.62 21.94 -9.20
N SER A 181 10.69 21.12 -9.15
CA SER A 181 11.81 21.19 -10.09
C SER A 181 12.47 19.83 -10.30
N ASP A 182 13.35 19.73 -11.31
CA ASP A 182 14.15 18.52 -11.55
C ASP A 182 15.49 18.52 -10.82
N GLU A 183 15.65 19.43 -9.85
CA GLU A 183 16.82 19.41 -8.97
C GLU A 183 16.71 18.29 -7.93
N PRO A 184 17.85 17.68 -7.53
CA PRO A 184 17.85 16.71 -6.45
C PRO A 184 17.31 17.30 -5.14
N ALA A 185 16.45 16.57 -4.47
CA ALA A 185 16.05 16.84 -3.09
C ALA A 185 17.21 16.45 -2.14
N GLU A 186 17.31 17.12 -1.02
CA GLU A 186 18.27 16.74 0.01
C GLU A 186 17.89 15.43 0.68
N MET A 187 18.88 14.73 1.26
CA MET A 187 18.60 13.52 2.03
C MET A 187 17.72 13.87 3.24
N GLY A 188 16.57 13.18 3.35
CA GLY A 188 15.57 13.45 4.37
C GLY A 188 14.49 14.46 3.97
N GLU A 189 14.61 15.07 2.79
CA GLU A 189 13.60 15.96 2.22
C GLU A 189 12.52 15.15 1.47
N VAL A 190 11.29 15.64 1.48
CA VAL A 190 10.19 15.07 0.67
C VAL A 190 10.38 15.46 -0.78
N GLY A 191 10.38 14.47 -1.67
CA GLY A 191 10.52 14.72 -3.10
C GLY A 191 9.78 13.70 -3.96
N ARG A 192 9.80 13.93 -5.27
CA ARG A 192 9.26 13.02 -6.30
C ARG A 192 10.20 11.84 -6.47
N LEU A 193 9.65 10.63 -6.46
CA LEU A 193 10.42 9.41 -6.70
C LEU A 193 10.55 9.16 -8.21
N VAL A 194 11.76 9.34 -8.70
CA VAL A 194 12.11 9.15 -10.10
C VAL A 194 13.05 7.94 -10.21
N ILE A 195 12.76 7.05 -11.16
CA ILE A 195 13.40 5.73 -11.20
C ILE A 195 13.86 5.39 -12.61
N THR A 196 15.09 4.89 -12.73
CA THR A 196 15.61 4.33 -13.97
C THR A 196 15.69 2.81 -13.86
N ASP A 197 15.05 2.08 -14.81
CA ASP A 197 15.11 0.62 -14.90
C ASP A 197 16.41 0.20 -15.62
N LEU A 198 17.27 -0.56 -14.94
CA LEU A 198 18.55 -0.99 -15.45
C LEU A 198 18.50 -2.26 -16.32
N PHE A 199 17.32 -2.90 -16.42
CA PHE A 199 17.20 -4.23 -17.03
C PHE A 199 16.19 -4.34 -18.18
N ASN A 200 15.30 -3.37 -18.39
CA ASN A 200 14.32 -3.41 -19.46
C ASN A 200 14.79 -2.64 -20.70
N TYR A 201 15.43 -3.35 -21.64
CA TYR A 201 15.92 -2.72 -22.89
C TYR A 201 14.85 -2.68 -23.98
N ALA A 202 13.79 -3.48 -23.89
CA ALA A 202 12.69 -3.44 -24.87
C ALA A 202 11.83 -2.18 -24.74
N PHE A 203 11.81 -1.59 -23.55
CA PHE A 203 11.14 -0.33 -23.25
C PHE A 203 11.92 0.39 -22.14
N PRO A 204 13.00 1.10 -22.51
CA PRO A 204 13.87 1.76 -21.56
C PRO A 204 13.10 2.84 -20.77
N MET A 205 12.98 2.65 -19.47
CA MET A 205 12.39 3.63 -18.57
C MET A 205 13.53 4.36 -17.84
N ILE A 206 13.95 5.49 -18.44
CA ILE A 206 15.02 6.34 -17.92
C ILE A 206 14.39 7.54 -17.26
N ARG A 207 14.74 7.79 -15.98
CA ARG A 207 14.18 8.87 -15.16
C ARG A 207 12.66 8.92 -15.20
N TYR A 208 12.05 7.75 -15.04
CA TYR A 208 10.59 7.62 -14.99
C TYR A 208 10.07 8.22 -13.67
N ASP A 209 9.34 9.31 -13.78
CA ASP A 209 8.61 9.88 -12.64
C ASP A 209 7.43 8.97 -12.30
N THR A 210 7.51 8.33 -11.13
CA THR A 210 6.44 7.43 -10.67
C THR A 210 5.16 8.18 -10.34
N GLY A 211 5.26 9.49 -10.13
CA GLY A 211 4.20 10.33 -9.58
C GLY A 211 3.95 10.09 -8.08
N ASP A 212 4.80 9.32 -7.41
CA ASP A 212 4.74 9.13 -5.96
C ASP A 212 5.74 10.07 -5.28
N LEU A 213 5.34 10.59 -4.10
CA LEU A 213 6.24 11.34 -3.23
C LEU A 213 6.80 10.42 -2.15
N GLY A 214 8.04 10.70 -1.73
CA GLY A 214 8.68 9.95 -0.66
C GLY A 214 9.89 10.67 -0.09
N ILE A 215 10.50 10.06 0.93
CA ILE A 215 11.73 10.54 1.57
C ILE A 215 12.79 9.47 1.41
N ILE A 216 13.90 9.81 0.77
CA ILE A 216 15.10 8.97 0.74
C ILE A 216 16.09 9.53 1.76
N GLU A 217 16.63 8.68 2.61
CA GLU A 217 17.63 9.08 3.63
C GLU A 217 18.76 8.08 3.73
N LYS A 218 19.87 8.50 4.34
CA LYS A 218 20.94 7.59 4.76
C LYS A 218 20.49 6.84 6.02
N ASP A 219 20.91 5.61 6.12
CA ASP A 219 20.67 4.78 7.30
C ASP A 219 21.99 4.10 7.68
N ASP A 220 22.43 4.30 8.91
CA ASP A 220 23.71 3.76 9.40
C ASP A 220 23.74 2.22 9.43
N ASN A 221 22.56 1.58 9.44
CA ASN A 221 22.43 0.13 9.39
C ASN A 221 22.47 -0.44 7.96
N HIS A 222 22.50 0.43 6.94
CA HIS A 222 22.48 0.03 5.54
C HIS A 222 23.56 0.73 4.74
N GLN A 223 24.24 -0.04 3.87
CA GLN A 223 25.28 0.49 2.98
C GLN A 223 24.71 1.51 1.96
N TRP A 224 23.46 1.35 1.57
CA TRP A 224 22.77 2.16 0.58
C TRP A 224 21.63 2.96 1.23
N PRO A 225 21.27 4.11 0.65
CA PRO A 225 20.11 4.87 1.10
C PRO A 225 18.83 4.00 1.15
N VAL A 226 17.97 4.32 2.06
CA VAL A 226 16.65 3.67 2.25
C VAL A 226 15.54 4.65 1.94
N LEU A 227 14.36 4.13 1.59
CA LEU A 227 13.18 4.93 1.48
C LEU A 227 12.49 4.94 2.86
N LYS A 228 12.56 6.10 3.52
CA LYS A 228 12.01 6.27 4.87
C LYS A 228 10.48 6.24 4.86
N GLU A 229 9.89 6.94 3.93
CA GLU A 229 8.44 7.13 3.87
C GLU A 229 7.98 7.25 2.42
N ILE A 230 6.76 6.74 2.14
CA ILE A 230 6.07 6.88 0.86
C ILE A 230 4.73 7.55 1.14
N TYR A 231 4.50 8.69 0.52
CA TYR A 231 3.25 9.43 0.64
C TYR A 231 2.21 8.98 -0.40
N GLY A 232 2.62 8.17 -1.38
CA GLY A 232 1.80 7.77 -2.52
C GLY A 232 1.76 8.83 -3.62
N LYS A 233 0.74 8.80 -4.45
CA LYS A 233 0.63 9.71 -5.61
C LYS A 233 0.57 11.16 -5.17
N GLN A 234 1.32 12.03 -5.86
CA GLN A 234 1.35 13.47 -5.59
C GLN A 234 -0.05 14.08 -5.50
N GLN A 235 -0.97 13.65 -6.36
CA GLN A 235 -2.36 14.09 -6.34
C GLN A 235 -3.22 13.53 -5.18
N ASP A 236 -2.72 12.58 -4.42
CA ASP A 236 -3.38 12.04 -3.22
C ASP A 236 -2.77 12.61 -1.93
N VAL A 237 -1.66 13.35 -2.05
CA VAL A 237 -1.03 14.06 -0.94
C VAL A 237 -1.88 15.26 -0.55
N ILE A 238 -2.13 15.38 0.74
CA ILE A 238 -2.80 16.53 1.34
C ILE A 238 -1.72 17.55 1.72
N TYR A 239 -2.01 18.82 1.60
CA TYR A 239 -1.11 19.88 2.02
C TYR A 239 -1.67 20.62 3.23
N SER A 240 -0.79 21.06 4.12
CA SER A 240 -1.16 21.97 5.20
C SER A 240 -1.57 23.34 4.62
N THR A 241 -2.17 24.18 5.43
CA THR A 241 -2.51 25.57 5.04
C THR A 241 -1.29 26.43 4.73
N LYS A 242 -0.08 25.93 5.08
CA LYS A 242 1.21 26.54 4.72
C LYS A 242 1.83 25.95 3.45
N GLY A 243 1.13 25.02 2.77
CA GLY A 243 1.62 24.36 1.57
C GLY A 243 2.60 23.21 1.82
N GLU A 244 2.82 22.80 3.07
CA GLU A 244 3.68 21.67 3.41
C GLU A 244 2.96 20.34 3.15
N PRO A 245 3.60 19.34 2.52
CA PRO A 245 2.97 18.06 2.26
C PRO A 245 2.72 17.29 3.57
N VAL A 246 1.51 16.79 3.71
CA VAL A 246 1.06 15.99 4.85
C VAL A 246 0.83 14.56 4.41
N SER A 247 1.43 13.62 5.09
CA SER A 247 1.26 12.19 4.81
C SER A 247 -0.22 11.79 4.94
N PRO A 248 -0.79 11.12 3.92
CA PRO A 248 -2.10 10.47 4.04
C PRO A 248 -2.18 9.53 5.24
N PHE A 249 -1.03 8.95 5.62
CA PHE A 249 -0.90 8.09 6.78
C PHE A 249 -1.17 8.83 8.11
N SER A 250 -0.72 10.09 8.23
CA SER A 250 -0.98 10.89 9.43
C SER A 250 -2.48 11.14 9.63
N ILE A 251 -3.22 11.35 8.53
CA ILE A 251 -4.69 11.46 8.57
C ILE A 251 -5.30 10.11 8.99
N ALA A 252 -4.80 9.00 8.43
CA ALA A 252 -5.29 7.67 8.73
C ALA A 252 -5.13 7.30 10.22
N ILE A 253 -3.99 7.61 10.84
CA ILE A 253 -3.74 7.36 12.27
C ILE A 253 -4.83 7.97 13.16
N TYR A 254 -5.29 9.18 12.85
CA TYR A 254 -6.36 9.80 13.60
C TYR A 254 -7.69 9.09 13.38
N MET A 255 -8.00 8.72 12.15
CA MET A 255 -9.26 8.04 11.82
C MET A 255 -9.39 6.65 12.42
N TRP A 256 -8.27 5.93 12.68
CA TRP A 256 -8.31 4.62 13.35
C TRP A 256 -8.76 4.68 14.81
N GLN A 257 -8.66 5.84 15.43
CA GLN A 257 -9.12 6.04 16.81
C GLN A 257 -10.64 6.17 16.88
N VAL A 258 -11.32 6.38 15.75
CA VAL A 258 -12.77 6.57 15.70
C VAL A 258 -13.50 5.24 15.57
N LYS A 259 -14.29 4.89 16.57
CA LYS A 259 -15.12 3.69 16.54
C LYS A 259 -16.38 3.91 15.73
N GLY A 260 -16.86 2.86 15.04
CA GLY A 260 -18.13 2.89 14.31
C GLY A 260 -18.09 3.59 12.95
N VAL A 261 -16.90 3.87 12.43
CA VAL A 261 -16.67 4.32 11.05
C VAL A 261 -16.33 3.12 10.19
N SER A 262 -17.13 2.86 9.15
CA SER A 262 -16.91 1.76 8.21
C SER A 262 -16.02 2.19 7.04
N GLN A 263 -16.21 3.42 6.54
CA GLN A 263 -15.40 4.01 5.48
C GLN A 263 -15.17 5.49 5.78
N TRP A 264 -14.03 6.01 5.34
CA TRP A 264 -13.75 7.44 5.40
C TRP A 264 -12.93 7.88 4.19
N GLN A 265 -13.06 9.17 3.82
CA GLN A 265 -12.25 9.82 2.81
C GLN A 265 -12.02 11.27 3.19
N PHE A 266 -10.77 11.71 3.15
CA PHE A 266 -10.37 13.08 3.42
C PHE A 266 -10.03 13.78 2.11
N ILE A 267 -10.70 14.89 1.82
CA ILE A 267 -10.59 15.63 0.57
C ILE A 267 -10.10 17.04 0.89
N GLN A 268 -9.03 17.46 0.23
CA GLN A 268 -8.63 18.86 0.22
C GLN A 268 -9.25 19.54 -1.01
N GLU A 269 -10.14 20.51 -0.76
CA GLU A 269 -10.84 21.26 -1.81
C GLU A 269 -10.05 22.49 -2.23
N THR A 270 -9.51 23.25 -1.27
CA THR A 270 -8.67 24.44 -1.46
C THR A 270 -7.48 24.39 -0.49
N GLU A 271 -6.65 25.43 -0.47
CA GLU A 271 -5.49 25.52 0.43
C GLU A 271 -5.86 25.43 1.91
N SER A 272 -7.05 25.84 2.29
CA SER A 272 -7.52 25.84 3.69
C SER A 272 -8.83 25.09 3.92
N GLU A 273 -9.50 24.60 2.87
CA GLU A 273 -10.77 23.89 2.99
C GLU A 273 -10.62 22.39 2.77
N TYR A 274 -11.14 21.61 3.72
CA TYR A 274 -11.07 20.17 3.72
C TYR A 274 -12.43 19.55 4.04
N ILE A 275 -12.71 18.40 3.44
CA ILE A 275 -13.93 17.63 3.68
C ILE A 275 -13.54 16.26 4.19
N LEU A 276 -14.06 15.88 5.36
CA LEU A 276 -13.98 14.52 5.88
C LEU A 276 -15.31 13.81 5.60
N LYS A 277 -15.35 12.95 4.57
CA LYS A 277 -16.50 12.08 4.30
C LYS A 277 -16.44 10.86 5.20
N ILE A 278 -17.58 10.49 5.80
CA ILE A 278 -17.68 9.38 6.72
C ILE A 278 -18.92 8.55 6.38
N ASN A 279 -18.70 7.26 6.18
CA ASN A 279 -19.75 6.24 6.27
C ASN A 279 -19.70 5.67 7.68
N GLY A 280 -20.68 6.00 8.49
CA GLY A 280 -20.76 5.62 9.90
C GLY A 280 -21.75 6.46 10.67
N LYS A 281 -21.94 6.13 11.95
CA LYS A 281 -22.80 6.89 12.83
C LYS A 281 -22.07 8.13 13.38
N GLN A 282 -22.83 9.18 13.63
CA GLN A 282 -22.32 10.37 14.30
C GLN A 282 -21.64 10.00 15.62
N ASN A 283 -20.42 10.47 15.82
CA ASN A 283 -19.60 10.13 16.99
C ASN A 283 -18.89 11.37 17.52
N ARG A 284 -18.98 11.60 18.83
CA ARG A 284 -18.29 12.71 19.51
C ARG A 284 -16.77 12.64 19.46
N ASP A 285 -16.20 11.45 19.19
CA ASP A 285 -14.76 11.30 19.01
C ASP A 285 -14.25 12.05 17.76
N LEU A 286 -15.14 12.28 16.77
CA LEU A 286 -14.79 13.00 15.55
C LEU A 286 -14.42 14.47 15.80
N ASP A 287 -15.04 15.13 16.76
CA ASP A 287 -14.70 16.53 17.09
C ASP A 287 -13.25 16.64 17.59
N LYS A 288 -12.82 15.67 18.42
CA LYS A 288 -11.43 15.60 18.88
C LYS A 288 -10.46 15.30 17.73
N ILE A 289 -10.86 14.42 16.83
CA ILE A 289 -10.04 14.07 15.66
C ILE A 289 -9.89 15.25 14.71
N VAL A 290 -10.96 16.01 14.47
CA VAL A 290 -10.90 17.25 13.67
C VAL A 290 -9.93 18.24 14.30
N GLU A 291 -9.92 18.37 15.63
CA GLU A 291 -8.97 19.26 16.31
C GLU A 291 -7.51 18.78 16.16
N LEU A 292 -7.27 17.46 16.25
CA LEU A 292 -5.96 16.90 15.98
C LEU A 292 -5.53 17.11 14.52
N MET A 293 -6.45 16.99 13.57
CA MET A 293 -6.19 17.27 12.15
C MET A 293 -5.87 18.76 11.93
N ARG A 294 -6.53 19.69 12.62
CA ARG A 294 -6.18 21.12 12.58
C ARG A 294 -4.78 21.40 13.11
N ASN A 295 -4.34 20.70 14.15
CA ASN A 295 -2.96 20.83 14.63
C ASN A 295 -1.93 20.35 13.60
N LEU A 296 -2.28 19.39 12.75
CA LEU A 296 -1.43 18.85 11.69
C LEU A 296 -1.47 19.72 10.43
N LEU A 297 -2.67 20.21 10.05
CA LEU A 297 -2.89 20.92 8.78
C LEU A 297 -2.70 22.43 8.89
N GLY A 298 -2.87 22.99 10.08
CA GLY A 298 -2.88 24.42 10.36
C GLY A 298 -4.14 24.82 11.14
N LYS A 299 -3.99 25.78 12.06
CA LYS A 299 -5.10 26.24 12.93
C LYS A 299 -6.25 26.89 12.15
N ASP A 300 -5.96 27.40 10.97
CA ASP A 300 -6.85 28.00 10.01
C ASP A 300 -7.49 26.99 9.04
N ALA A 301 -7.18 25.69 9.20
CA ALA A 301 -7.80 24.64 8.41
C ALA A 301 -9.31 24.52 8.70
N ASN A 302 -10.13 24.74 7.69
CA ASN A 302 -11.58 24.56 7.76
C ASN A 302 -11.95 23.14 7.35
N ILE A 303 -12.27 22.29 8.33
CA ILE A 303 -12.59 20.88 8.12
C ILE A 303 -14.08 20.67 8.32
N THR A 304 -14.78 20.26 7.26
CA THR A 304 -16.21 19.94 7.28
C THR A 304 -16.41 18.43 7.28
N ILE A 305 -17.26 17.92 8.16
CA ILE A 305 -17.62 16.49 8.21
C ILE A 305 -18.90 16.27 7.40
N ASN A 306 -18.84 15.39 6.41
CA ASN A 306 -19.97 14.97 5.59
C ASN A 306 -20.26 13.47 5.81
N TYR A 307 -21.45 13.16 6.34
CA TYR A 307 -21.90 11.79 6.47
C TYR A 307 -22.49 11.32 5.13
N VAL A 308 -22.05 10.15 4.69
CA VAL A 308 -22.46 9.53 3.42
C VAL A 308 -22.79 8.04 3.62
N ASP A 309 -23.68 7.53 2.79
CA ASP A 309 -24.09 6.12 2.85
C ASP A 309 -23.00 5.19 2.30
N GLU A 310 -22.23 5.66 1.31
CA GLU A 310 -21.16 4.90 0.68
C GLU A 310 -20.07 5.84 0.16
N ILE A 311 -18.80 5.37 0.22
CA ILE A 311 -17.67 6.00 -0.43
C ILE A 311 -17.21 5.10 -1.58
N PRO A 312 -17.34 5.53 -2.85
CA PRO A 312 -16.99 4.70 -4.00
C PRO A 312 -15.53 4.24 -3.96
N VAL A 313 -15.32 2.97 -4.31
CA VAL A 313 -13.98 2.40 -4.52
C VAL A 313 -13.59 2.50 -6.00
N LEU A 314 -12.28 2.48 -6.28
CA LEU A 314 -11.78 2.43 -7.66
C LEU A 314 -12.14 1.08 -8.30
N ALA A 315 -12.12 1.02 -9.63
CA ALA A 315 -12.35 -0.22 -10.39
C ALA A 315 -11.35 -1.36 -10.01
N SER A 316 -10.22 -1.02 -9.39
CA SER A 316 -9.26 -1.96 -8.82
C SER A 316 -9.62 -2.46 -7.41
N ASN A 317 -10.77 -2.07 -6.89
CA ASN A 317 -11.23 -2.28 -5.50
C ASN A 317 -10.34 -1.60 -4.43
N LYS A 318 -9.52 -0.62 -4.83
CA LYS A 318 -8.72 0.20 -3.90
C LYS A 318 -9.58 1.32 -3.35
N GLN A 319 -9.43 1.59 -2.05
CA GLN A 319 -10.00 2.79 -1.43
C GLN A 319 -9.05 3.97 -1.60
N ARG A 320 -9.54 5.06 -2.17
CA ARG A 320 -8.83 6.31 -2.21
C ARG A 320 -9.17 7.11 -0.95
N ARG A 321 -8.34 6.96 0.10
CA ARG A 321 -8.59 7.54 1.42
C ARG A 321 -8.34 9.04 1.48
N THR A 322 -7.43 9.55 0.66
CA THR A 322 -7.15 10.99 0.54
C THR A 322 -7.26 11.45 -0.90
N VAL A 323 -7.74 12.66 -1.09
CA VAL A 323 -7.89 13.28 -2.42
C VAL A 323 -7.51 14.76 -2.29
N CYS A 324 -6.54 15.20 -3.09
CA CYS A 324 -6.22 16.60 -3.24
C CYS A 324 -6.80 17.11 -4.57
N LYS A 325 -7.60 18.17 -4.51
CA LYS A 325 -8.19 18.82 -5.71
C LYS A 325 -7.43 20.08 -6.11
N ILE A 326 -6.45 20.50 -5.32
CA ILE A 326 -5.64 21.67 -5.66
C ILE A 326 -4.78 21.30 -6.88
N GLN A 327 -4.95 22.01 -7.96
CA GLN A 327 -3.99 22.02 -9.06
C GLN A 327 -2.87 22.99 -8.68
N LYS A 328 -1.71 22.50 -8.26
CA LYS A 328 -0.53 23.33 -8.24
C LYS A 328 -0.10 23.57 -9.68
N SER A 329 -0.22 24.82 -10.10
CA SER A 329 0.30 25.31 -11.40
C SER A 329 1.81 25.20 -11.46
#